data_e886502cbe107997f9cdb71f78ba23eb
#
_entry.id   e886502cbe107997f9cdb71f78ba23eb
#
_cell.length_a   1.000
_cell.length_b   1.000
_cell.length_c   1.000
_cell.angle_alpha   90.00
_cell.angle_beta   90.00
_cell.angle_gamma   90.00
#
_symmetry.space_group_name_H-M   'P 1'
#
loop_
_entity.id
_entity.type
_entity.pdbx_description
1 polymer ?
#
loop_
_entity_poly.entity_id
_entity_poly.type
_entity_poly.pdbx_seq_one_letter_code
_entity_poly.pdbx_strand_id
1 'polypeptide(L)'
;MIKKIQKFLPTLTLIVLSFGLSSYWLTNKPRAERSTPKVSTPLVEVINPEIINFPTTISAMGNVIAAQSVNLTPRISGMVTWISPNFIEGGILKVGETLVELDPTDYELAIVQSQNDLARARFNLKLEQGQQVIVRREYQLLGAELNGQEQELVLRKPHFNAAKAALAAAEANLKQAQLNLERTRPVAPFNAIITTRNANIGAWMSAFSTGTPLAKLVGTDSFWINVSIPVDKLSWIKIPGINNQTGSSAKITYEAAWGKEVYRTGTVKRLQAELEPEGRMAKLIIEVDDPLCQKVENKQLPPLMLGTYVRVELDGITLENVIKLPETTLHDDQQLWLFTDKQALDIRSVRPLWAEQANIYLDRAQLPENAKIITSGLAAPVQGMGIRVDAQKISSKQ
;
A
#
# COMPACT_ATOMS: atom_id res chain seq x y z
N MET A 1 49.19 -40.98 106.35
CA MET A 1 49.15 -40.44 104.94
C MET A 1 48.11 -41.20 103.98
N ILE A 2 47.44 -42.23 104.46
CA ILE A 2 46.65 -43.17 103.61
C ILE A 2 45.15 -42.75 103.50
N LYS A 3 44.60 -41.88 104.41
CA LYS A 3 43.19 -41.51 104.38
C LYS A 3 42.79 -40.35 103.39
N LYS A 4 43.73 -39.66 102.73
CA LYS A 4 43.45 -38.56 101.74
C LYS A 4 43.33 -39.07 100.29
N ILE A 5 43.94 -40.23 99.99
CA ILE A 5 43.85 -40.81 98.61
C ILE A 5 42.54 -41.40 98.26
N GLN A 6 41.78 -41.93 99.30
CA GLN A 6 40.54 -42.62 99.12
C GLN A 6 39.33 -41.72 98.70
N LYS A 7 39.47 -40.41 98.92
CA LYS A 7 38.41 -39.40 98.48
C LYS A 7 38.58 -38.94 97.04
N PHE A 8 39.73 -39.14 96.41
CA PHE A 8 39.96 -38.76 95.02
C PHE A 8 39.76 -39.86 94.02
N LEU A 9 39.63 -41.14 94.49
CA LEU A 9 39.44 -42.27 93.64
C LEU A 9 38.14 -42.23 92.81
N PRO A 10 36.92 -41.87 93.39
CA PRO A 10 35.71 -41.77 92.59
C PRO A 10 35.67 -40.67 91.59
N THR A 11 36.36 -39.55 91.87
CA THR A 11 36.44 -38.42 90.90
C THR A 11 37.35 -38.76 89.70
N LEU A 12 38.47 -39.49 89.98
CA LEU A 12 39.34 -39.92 88.88
C LEU A 12 38.70 -40.97 88.00
N THR A 13 37.92 -41.91 88.58
CA THR A 13 37.17 -42.90 87.78
C THR A 13 36.07 -42.26 86.92
N LEU A 14 35.42 -41.18 87.42
CA LEU A 14 34.38 -40.46 86.65
C LEU A 14 35.00 -39.71 85.48
N ILE A 15 36.21 -39.12 85.68
CA ILE A 15 36.91 -38.42 84.57
C ILE A 15 37.40 -39.40 83.51
N VAL A 16 37.89 -40.57 83.90
CA VAL A 16 38.33 -41.63 82.97
C VAL A 16 37.13 -42.21 82.21
N LEU A 17 36.02 -42.42 82.89
CA LEU A 17 34.81 -42.90 82.26
C LEU A 17 34.24 -41.85 81.25
N SER A 18 34.22 -40.57 81.63
CA SER A 18 33.77 -39.47 80.75
C SER A 18 34.67 -39.35 79.53
N PHE A 19 35.97 -39.50 79.71
CA PHE A 19 36.93 -39.44 78.61
C PHE A 19 36.77 -40.66 77.68
N GLY A 20 36.53 -41.83 78.26
CA GLY A 20 36.25 -43.08 77.51
C GLY A 20 34.94 -42.97 76.71
N LEU A 21 33.89 -42.46 77.29
CA LEU A 21 32.60 -42.22 76.59
C LEU A 21 32.73 -41.17 75.49
N SER A 22 33.45 -40.08 75.76
CA SER A 22 33.71 -39.04 74.78
C SER A 22 34.55 -39.53 73.61
N SER A 23 35.57 -40.34 73.89
CA SER A 23 36.42 -40.99 72.85
C SER A 23 35.62 -41.98 72.03
N TYR A 24 34.73 -42.79 72.66
CA TYR A 24 33.87 -43.70 71.97
C TYR A 24 32.86 -43.01 71.00
N TRP A 25 32.31 -41.87 71.43
CA TRP A 25 31.42 -41.04 70.60
C TRP A 25 32.16 -40.31 69.49
N LEU A 26 33.40 -39.89 69.69
CA LEU A 26 34.21 -39.26 68.68
C LEU A 26 34.70 -40.25 67.60
N THR A 27 34.97 -41.50 67.97
CA THR A 27 35.41 -42.54 67.03
C THR A 27 34.27 -43.19 66.28
N ASN A 28 33.06 -43.28 66.88
CA ASN A 28 31.86 -43.87 66.29
C ASN A 28 30.88 -42.80 65.79
N LYS A 29 31.36 -41.75 65.18
CA LYS A 29 30.48 -40.78 64.50
C LYS A 29 29.74 -41.51 63.37
N PRO A 30 28.39 -41.55 63.33
CA PRO A 30 27.67 -42.10 62.25
C PRO A 30 28.07 -41.30 60.96
N ARG A 31 28.76 -41.99 60.04
CA ARG A 31 28.98 -41.42 58.72
C ARG A 31 27.62 -41.33 58.05
N ALA A 32 27.13 -40.11 57.82
CA ALA A 32 26.01 -39.91 56.95
C ALA A 32 26.35 -40.57 55.60
N GLU A 33 25.62 -41.64 55.26
CA GLU A 33 25.65 -42.19 53.90
C GLU A 33 25.29 -41.04 52.97
N ARG A 34 26.24 -40.64 52.11
CA ARG A 34 25.90 -39.80 50.97
C ARG A 34 24.93 -40.59 50.13
N SER A 35 23.61 -40.37 50.35
CA SER A 35 22.61 -40.77 49.40
C SER A 35 22.95 -40.04 48.07
N THR A 36 23.34 -40.80 47.06
CA THR A 36 23.42 -40.30 45.70
C THR A 36 22.07 -39.62 45.42
N PRO A 37 22.02 -38.31 45.05
CA PRO A 37 20.77 -37.67 44.78
C PRO A 37 20.07 -38.53 43.70
N LYS A 38 18.87 -39.08 44.01
CA LYS A 38 18.02 -39.67 43.00
C LYS A 38 17.78 -38.60 41.99
N VAL A 39 18.40 -38.71 40.79
CA VAL A 39 18.15 -37.83 39.67
C VAL A 39 16.66 -38.02 39.33
N SER A 40 15.85 -37.16 39.91
CA SER A 40 14.42 -37.09 39.56
C SER A 40 14.32 -36.64 38.11
N THR A 41 14.03 -37.56 37.21
CA THR A 41 13.75 -37.23 35.82
C THR A 41 12.50 -36.35 35.77
N PRO A 42 12.59 -35.10 35.32
CA PRO A 42 11.42 -34.20 35.23
C PRO A 42 10.37 -34.80 34.31
N LEU A 43 9.10 -34.60 34.72
CA LEU A 43 7.95 -34.94 33.89
C LEU A 43 7.62 -33.76 32.97
N VAL A 44 7.47 -34.04 31.68
CA VAL A 44 7.21 -33.00 30.65
C VAL A 44 5.93 -33.32 29.88
N GLU A 45 5.23 -32.26 29.49
CA GLU A 45 4.12 -32.35 28.54
C GLU A 45 4.66 -32.13 27.12
N VAL A 46 4.16 -32.93 26.17
CA VAL A 46 4.58 -32.86 24.78
C VAL A 46 3.39 -32.69 23.85
N ILE A 47 3.59 -31.94 22.77
CA ILE A 47 2.64 -31.83 21.66
C ILE A 47 3.29 -32.34 20.37
N ASN A 48 2.47 -32.92 19.50
CA ASN A 48 2.88 -33.20 18.14
C ASN A 48 2.68 -31.92 17.28
N PRO A 49 3.67 -31.52 16.51
CA PRO A 49 3.53 -30.34 15.64
C PRO A 49 2.50 -30.58 14.54
N GLU A 50 1.63 -29.61 14.32
CA GLU A 50 0.69 -29.60 13.21
C GLU A 50 1.34 -28.94 12.00
N ILE A 51 1.32 -29.61 10.85
CA ILE A 51 1.82 -29.08 9.58
C ILE A 51 0.63 -28.52 8.81
N ILE A 52 0.67 -27.24 8.51
CA ILE A 52 -0.40 -26.53 7.81
C ILE A 52 0.15 -25.63 6.71
N ASN A 53 -0.73 -25.24 5.80
CA ASN A 53 -0.51 -24.09 4.93
C ASN A 53 -1.19 -22.87 5.57
N PHE A 54 -0.43 -21.83 5.85
CA PHE A 54 -0.91 -20.66 6.58
C PHE A 54 -0.90 -19.40 5.70
N PRO A 55 -2.06 -18.80 5.39
CA PRO A 55 -2.12 -17.51 4.71
C PRO A 55 -1.71 -16.40 5.69
N THR A 56 -0.66 -15.67 5.37
CA THR A 56 -0.23 -14.53 6.22
C THR A 56 -1.12 -13.32 5.99
N THR A 57 -1.37 -12.55 7.04
CA THR A 57 -2.14 -11.30 6.97
C THR A 57 -1.33 -10.17 7.60
N ILE A 58 -1.27 -9.03 6.89
CA ILE A 58 -0.55 -7.85 7.36
C ILE A 58 -1.56 -6.75 7.63
N SER A 59 -1.70 -6.37 8.90
CA SER A 59 -2.56 -5.27 9.31
C SER A 59 -1.77 -3.96 9.29
N ALA A 60 -2.35 -2.95 8.66
CA ALA A 60 -1.79 -1.61 8.58
C ALA A 60 -2.90 -0.55 8.59
N MET A 61 -2.51 0.70 8.75
CA MET A 61 -3.44 1.84 8.68
C MET A 61 -3.12 2.69 7.46
N GLY A 62 -4.14 3.30 6.87
CA GLY A 62 -3.97 4.13 5.69
C GLY A 62 -4.95 5.28 5.58
N ASN A 63 -4.56 6.31 4.83
CA ASN A 63 -5.40 7.45 4.53
C ASN A 63 -5.98 7.35 3.13
N VAL A 64 -7.28 7.60 2.99
CA VAL A 64 -7.99 7.59 1.72
C VAL A 64 -7.75 8.89 0.97
N ILE A 65 -7.24 8.77 -0.25
CA ILE A 65 -6.96 9.88 -1.16
C ILE A 65 -7.64 9.68 -2.51
N ALA A 66 -7.78 10.75 -3.26
CA ALA A 66 -8.28 10.70 -4.63
C ALA A 66 -7.27 10.00 -5.56
N ALA A 67 -7.73 9.05 -6.39
CA ALA A 67 -6.92 8.51 -7.48
C ALA A 67 -6.68 9.54 -8.58
N GLN A 68 -7.69 10.39 -8.83
CA GLN A 68 -7.64 11.50 -9.77
C GLN A 68 -8.25 12.74 -9.14
N SER A 69 -7.58 13.88 -9.26
CA SER A 69 -8.13 15.17 -8.88
C SER A 69 -7.63 16.26 -9.82
N VAL A 70 -8.49 17.22 -10.12
CA VAL A 70 -8.14 18.36 -10.96
C VAL A 70 -8.78 19.65 -10.43
N ASN A 71 -8.02 20.72 -10.41
CA ASN A 71 -8.55 22.07 -10.28
C ASN A 71 -8.91 22.55 -11.68
N LEU A 72 -10.20 22.50 -12.01
CA LEU A 72 -10.67 22.89 -13.34
C LEU A 72 -10.64 24.40 -13.48
N THR A 73 -9.77 24.90 -14.35
CA THR A 73 -9.65 26.32 -14.69
C THR A 73 -10.23 26.57 -16.07
N PRO A 74 -10.87 27.74 -16.31
CA PRO A 74 -11.35 28.10 -17.66
C PRO A 74 -10.14 28.32 -18.56
N ARG A 75 -10.24 27.92 -19.83
CA ARG A 75 -9.20 28.16 -20.85
C ARG A 75 -9.35 29.48 -21.57
N ILE A 76 -10.50 30.13 -21.38
CA ILE A 76 -10.88 31.45 -21.90
C ILE A 76 -11.55 32.26 -20.81
N SER A 77 -11.62 33.56 -20.97
CA SER A 77 -12.26 34.46 -20.00
C SER A 77 -13.68 34.80 -20.45
N GLY A 78 -14.59 34.99 -19.49
CA GLY A 78 -15.97 35.37 -19.77
C GLY A 78 -16.83 35.40 -18.52
N MET A 79 -18.01 35.96 -18.61
CA MET A 79 -19.03 35.96 -17.57
C MET A 79 -19.79 34.66 -17.61
N VAL A 80 -20.05 34.07 -16.44
CA VAL A 80 -20.87 32.86 -16.32
C VAL A 80 -22.34 33.20 -16.55
N THR A 81 -22.95 32.62 -17.59
CA THR A 81 -24.36 32.85 -17.96
C THR A 81 -25.26 31.71 -17.52
N TRP A 82 -24.74 30.50 -17.45
CA TRP A 82 -25.47 29.31 -17.05
C TRP A 82 -24.60 28.36 -16.23
N ILE A 83 -25.24 27.61 -15.35
CA ILE A 83 -24.63 26.60 -14.48
C ILE A 83 -25.48 25.35 -14.49
N SER A 84 -24.84 24.16 -14.62
CA SER A 84 -25.51 22.88 -14.52
C SER A 84 -26.17 22.70 -13.14
N PRO A 85 -27.39 22.15 -13.06
CA PRO A 85 -28.01 21.80 -11.77
C PRO A 85 -27.16 20.87 -10.91
N ASN A 86 -26.34 20.01 -11.54
CA ASN A 86 -25.43 19.08 -10.84
C ASN A 86 -24.13 19.78 -10.41
N PHE A 87 -23.90 21.01 -10.82
CA PHE A 87 -22.67 21.76 -10.48
C PHE A 87 -22.80 22.42 -9.09
N ILE A 88 -22.93 21.57 -8.08
CA ILE A 88 -22.98 21.93 -6.65
C ILE A 88 -21.93 21.12 -5.89
N GLU A 89 -21.49 21.59 -4.74
CA GLU A 89 -20.59 20.80 -3.89
C GLU A 89 -21.26 19.48 -3.47
N GLY A 90 -20.55 18.38 -3.64
CA GLY A 90 -21.11 17.02 -3.49
C GLY A 90 -21.87 16.51 -4.72
N GLY A 91 -22.08 17.33 -5.75
CA GLY A 91 -22.74 16.91 -7.00
C GLY A 91 -21.86 15.96 -7.81
N ILE A 92 -22.50 14.97 -8.42
CA ILE A 92 -21.86 13.93 -9.24
C ILE A 92 -22.03 14.30 -10.71
N LEU A 93 -20.92 14.28 -11.44
CA LEU A 93 -20.83 14.61 -12.85
C LEU A 93 -20.36 13.40 -13.65
N LYS A 94 -20.91 13.26 -14.85
CA LYS A 94 -20.40 12.29 -15.83
C LYS A 94 -19.36 12.92 -16.73
N VAL A 95 -18.44 12.12 -17.24
CA VAL A 95 -17.45 12.57 -18.25
C VAL A 95 -18.19 13.22 -19.42
N GLY A 96 -17.69 14.39 -19.88
CA GLY A 96 -18.30 15.17 -20.96
C GLY A 96 -19.51 16.03 -20.56
N GLU A 97 -20.00 15.97 -19.32
CA GLU A 97 -21.09 16.82 -18.83
C GLU A 97 -20.64 18.27 -18.75
N THR A 98 -21.43 19.20 -19.34
CA THR A 98 -21.16 20.64 -19.27
C THR A 98 -21.41 21.15 -17.86
N LEU A 99 -20.44 21.91 -17.33
CA LEU A 99 -20.49 22.41 -15.95
C LEU A 99 -21.08 23.81 -15.86
N VAL A 100 -20.58 24.69 -16.71
CA VAL A 100 -21.00 26.09 -16.83
C VAL A 100 -20.97 26.52 -18.28
N GLU A 101 -21.68 27.60 -18.61
CA GLU A 101 -21.54 28.29 -19.88
C GLU A 101 -21.02 29.69 -19.60
N LEU A 102 -19.97 30.09 -20.32
CA LEU A 102 -19.47 31.45 -20.36
C LEU A 102 -20.14 32.18 -21.53
N ASP A 103 -20.34 33.49 -21.42
CA ASP A 103 -20.91 34.31 -22.47
C ASP A 103 -20.21 34.05 -23.81
N PRO A 104 -20.90 33.51 -24.82
CA PRO A 104 -20.30 33.14 -26.09
C PRO A 104 -20.22 34.30 -27.09
N THR A 105 -20.86 35.46 -26.82
CA THR A 105 -21.13 36.52 -27.80
C THR A 105 -19.87 37.00 -28.51
N ASP A 106 -18.81 37.32 -27.79
CA ASP A 106 -17.54 37.81 -28.38
C ASP A 106 -16.87 36.72 -29.23
N TYR A 107 -16.98 35.47 -28.83
CA TYR A 107 -16.42 34.30 -29.53
C TYR A 107 -17.17 33.95 -30.80
N GLU A 108 -18.50 34.13 -30.81
CA GLU A 108 -19.36 33.97 -32.00
C GLU A 108 -19.03 35.07 -33.01
N LEU A 109 -18.89 36.32 -32.58
CA LEU A 109 -18.45 37.44 -33.45
C LEU A 109 -17.05 37.20 -34.05
N ALA A 110 -16.11 36.65 -33.26
CA ALA A 110 -14.78 36.32 -33.75
C ALA A 110 -14.81 35.21 -34.83
N ILE A 111 -15.75 34.28 -34.77
CA ILE A 111 -15.96 33.29 -35.83
C ILE A 111 -16.44 33.94 -37.10
N VAL A 112 -17.45 34.81 -37.01
CA VAL A 112 -17.95 35.56 -38.19
C VAL A 112 -16.84 36.36 -38.85
N GLN A 113 -16.02 37.08 -38.05
CA GLN A 113 -14.85 37.81 -38.56
C GLN A 113 -13.85 36.90 -39.28
N SER A 114 -13.48 35.76 -38.64
CA SER A 114 -12.55 34.79 -39.23
C SER A 114 -13.10 34.13 -40.50
N GLN A 115 -14.42 33.94 -40.61
CA GLN A 115 -15.08 33.47 -41.82
C GLN A 115 -14.97 34.44 -42.97
N ASN A 116 -15.12 35.76 -42.70
CA ASN A 116 -14.95 36.84 -43.69
C ASN A 116 -13.51 36.89 -44.17
N ASP A 117 -12.53 36.81 -43.27
CA ASP A 117 -11.11 36.78 -43.61
C ASP A 117 -10.73 35.54 -44.45
N LEU A 118 -11.30 34.40 -44.15
CA LEU A 118 -11.15 33.15 -44.93
C LEU A 118 -11.74 33.33 -46.36
N ALA A 119 -12.93 33.92 -46.46
CA ALA A 119 -13.55 34.17 -47.77
C ALA A 119 -12.70 35.10 -48.63
N ARG A 120 -12.12 36.18 -48.03
CA ARG A 120 -11.18 37.07 -48.68
C ARG A 120 -9.90 36.39 -49.15
N ALA A 121 -9.31 35.56 -48.30
CA ALA A 121 -8.11 34.78 -48.63
C ALA A 121 -8.35 33.78 -49.76
N ARG A 122 -9.49 33.11 -49.77
CA ARG A 122 -9.92 32.20 -50.86
C ARG A 122 -10.12 32.93 -52.19
N PHE A 123 -10.73 34.12 -52.14
CA PHE A 123 -10.90 34.97 -53.31
C PHE A 123 -9.53 35.40 -53.88
N ASN A 124 -8.60 35.89 -53.03
CA ASN A 124 -7.26 36.30 -53.46
C ASN A 124 -6.45 35.15 -54.05
N LEU A 125 -6.52 33.96 -53.47
CA LEU A 125 -5.86 32.78 -54.07
C LEU A 125 -6.45 32.42 -55.42
N LYS A 126 -7.78 32.48 -55.59
CA LYS A 126 -8.44 32.22 -56.87
C LYS A 126 -8.10 33.26 -57.92
N LEU A 127 -7.99 34.54 -57.53
CA LEU A 127 -7.53 35.63 -58.41
C LEU A 127 -6.11 35.36 -58.88
N GLU A 128 -5.19 35.05 -57.97
CA GLU A 128 -3.79 34.76 -58.30
C GLU A 128 -3.63 33.53 -59.18
N GLN A 129 -4.47 32.49 -58.97
CA GLN A 129 -4.53 31.33 -59.88
C GLN A 129 -4.90 31.70 -61.27
N GLY A 130 -5.92 32.59 -61.44
CA GLY A 130 -6.32 33.12 -62.76
C GLY A 130 -5.22 33.89 -63.44
N GLN A 131 -4.54 34.83 -62.71
CA GLN A 131 -3.40 35.59 -63.24
C GLN A 131 -2.23 34.63 -63.62
N GLN A 132 -1.95 33.65 -62.85
CA GLN A 132 -0.89 32.67 -63.16
C GLN A 132 -1.16 31.90 -64.46
N VAL A 133 -2.44 31.56 -64.73
CA VAL A 133 -2.83 30.89 -65.97
C VAL A 133 -2.57 31.79 -67.19
N ILE A 134 -2.91 33.11 -67.08
CA ILE A 134 -2.70 34.09 -68.16
C ILE A 134 -1.20 34.23 -68.43
N VAL A 135 -0.40 34.53 -67.40
CA VAL A 135 1.03 34.75 -67.51
C VAL A 135 1.76 33.49 -68.05
N ARG A 136 1.31 32.29 -67.65
CA ARG A 136 1.87 31.05 -68.20
C ARG A 136 1.64 30.91 -69.70
N ARG A 137 0.48 31.29 -70.24
CA ARG A 137 0.19 31.31 -71.65
C ARG A 137 1.04 32.34 -72.41
N GLU A 138 1.16 33.56 -71.89
CA GLU A 138 2.03 34.63 -72.45
C GLU A 138 3.48 34.19 -72.48
N TYR A 139 4.03 33.60 -71.44
CA TYR A 139 5.38 33.08 -71.38
C TYR A 139 5.62 32.00 -72.42
N GLN A 140 4.67 31.07 -72.65
CA GLN A 140 4.75 30.08 -73.67
C GLN A 140 4.78 30.62 -75.12
N LEU A 141 4.06 31.73 -75.36
CA LEU A 141 4.02 32.36 -76.65
C LEU A 141 5.29 33.18 -76.97
N LEU A 142 5.95 33.75 -75.95
CA LEU A 142 7.16 34.55 -76.11
C LEU A 142 8.44 33.74 -76.35
N GLY A 143 8.45 32.44 -75.99
CA GLY A 143 9.62 31.54 -76.22
C GLY A 143 10.91 32.01 -75.56
N ALA A 144 10.83 32.86 -74.49
CA ALA A 144 12.01 33.44 -73.84
C ALA A 144 12.70 32.38 -72.96
N GLU A 145 14.00 32.16 -73.10
CA GLU A 145 14.82 31.37 -72.16
C GLU A 145 15.25 32.25 -70.98
N LEU A 146 14.58 32.08 -69.86
CA LEU A 146 14.89 32.74 -68.58
C LEU A 146 15.60 31.76 -67.65
N ASN A 147 16.47 32.27 -66.77
CA ASN A 147 17.04 31.45 -65.71
C ASN A 147 15.96 31.02 -64.69
N GLY A 148 16.21 29.97 -63.90
CA GLY A 148 15.18 29.35 -63.03
C GLY A 148 14.51 30.32 -62.02
N GLN A 149 15.24 31.30 -61.51
CA GLN A 149 14.70 32.31 -60.55
C GLN A 149 13.86 33.38 -61.25
N GLU A 150 14.31 33.88 -62.38
CA GLU A 150 13.55 34.83 -63.22
C GLU A 150 12.26 34.20 -63.75
N GLN A 151 12.32 32.93 -64.19
CA GLN A 151 11.15 32.17 -64.59
C GLN A 151 10.11 32.03 -63.49
N GLU A 152 10.54 31.75 -62.24
CA GLU A 152 9.60 31.66 -61.12
C GLU A 152 8.90 32.98 -60.80
N LEU A 153 9.62 34.12 -60.86
CA LEU A 153 9.07 35.43 -60.69
C LEU A 153 8.06 35.79 -61.79
N VAL A 154 8.44 35.58 -63.06
CA VAL A 154 7.56 35.80 -64.23
C VAL A 154 6.31 34.98 -64.13
N LEU A 155 6.42 33.66 -63.75
CA LEU A 155 5.28 32.76 -63.57
C LEU A 155 4.51 33.03 -62.27
N ARG A 156 4.82 34.12 -61.57
CA ARG A 156 4.12 34.56 -60.33
C ARG A 156 4.06 33.47 -59.22
N LYS A 157 5.01 32.50 -59.23
CA LYS A 157 5.05 31.45 -58.20
C LYS A 157 5.14 31.97 -56.77
N PRO A 158 5.99 32.99 -56.46
CA PRO A 158 6.04 33.56 -55.11
C PRO A 158 4.69 34.18 -54.67
N HIS A 159 3.98 34.90 -55.57
CA HIS A 159 2.67 35.47 -55.29
C HIS A 159 1.61 34.39 -55.01
N PHE A 160 1.59 33.34 -55.80
CA PHE A 160 0.72 32.21 -55.57
C PHE A 160 1.01 31.49 -54.26
N ASN A 161 2.29 31.29 -53.93
CA ASN A 161 2.68 30.69 -52.65
C ASN A 161 2.31 31.56 -51.49
N ALA A 162 2.45 32.88 -51.63
CA ALA A 162 2.02 33.89 -50.60
C ALA A 162 0.50 33.85 -50.40
N ALA A 163 -0.30 33.83 -51.47
CA ALA A 163 -1.74 33.71 -51.40
C ALA A 163 -2.20 32.37 -50.77
N LYS A 164 -1.50 31.27 -51.11
CA LYS A 164 -1.74 29.95 -50.48
C LYS A 164 -1.44 29.95 -48.99
N ALA A 165 -0.32 30.58 -48.59
CA ALA A 165 0.03 30.72 -47.17
C ALA A 165 -0.98 31.58 -46.42
N ALA A 166 -1.47 32.71 -47.03
CA ALA A 166 -2.50 33.52 -46.44
C ALA A 166 -3.83 32.79 -46.25
N LEU A 167 -4.22 31.89 -47.20
CA LEU A 167 -5.37 31.02 -47.03
C LEU A 167 -5.21 30.08 -45.84
N ALA A 168 -4.06 29.41 -45.77
CA ALA A 168 -3.78 28.47 -44.65
C ALA A 168 -3.80 29.21 -43.29
N ALA A 169 -3.29 30.44 -43.23
CA ALA A 169 -3.35 31.24 -42.01
C ALA A 169 -4.81 31.61 -41.65
N ALA A 170 -5.64 31.99 -42.62
CA ALA A 170 -7.06 32.29 -42.36
C ALA A 170 -7.85 31.05 -41.93
N GLU A 171 -7.56 29.88 -42.49
CA GLU A 171 -8.14 28.60 -42.05
C GLU A 171 -7.76 28.25 -40.58
N ALA A 172 -6.50 28.50 -40.22
CA ALA A 172 -6.02 28.30 -38.86
C ALA A 172 -6.69 29.25 -37.86
N ASN A 173 -6.86 30.53 -38.24
CA ASN A 173 -7.56 31.53 -37.43
C ASN A 173 -9.03 31.15 -37.17
N LEU A 174 -9.74 30.74 -38.22
CA LEU A 174 -11.12 30.27 -38.07
C LEU A 174 -11.20 29.04 -37.11
N LYS A 175 -10.32 28.10 -37.26
CA LYS A 175 -10.27 26.94 -36.35
C LYS A 175 -10.00 27.39 -34.92
N GLN A 176 -9.08 28.33 -34.71
CA GLN A 176 -8.81 28.88 -33.38
C GLN A 176 -10.06 29.57 -32.77
N ALA A 177 -10.80 30.37 -33.56
CA ALA A 177 -12.03 30.98 -33.11
C ALA A 177 -13.09 29.95 -32.73
N GLN A 178 -13.24 28.90 -33.53
CA GLN A 178 -14.14 27.77 -33.21
C GLN A 178 -13.76 27.04 -31.92
N LEU A 179 -12.47 26.77 -31.71
CA LEU A 179 -11.98 26.17 -30.47
C LEU A 179 -12.21 27.05 -29.25
N ASN A 180 -12.11 28.37 -29.41
CA ASN A 180 -12.39 29.31 -28.33
C ASN A 180 -13.90 29.29 -27.97
N LEU A 181 -14.80 29.27 -28.99
CA LEU A 181 -16.23 29.07 -28.71
C LEU A 181 -16.54 27.74 -28.02
N GLU A 182 -15.94 26.64 -28.43
CA GLU A 182 -16.09 25.36 -27.74
C GLU A 182 -15.69 25.45 -26.27
N ARG A 183 -14.61 26.18 -25.97
CA ARG A 183 -14.09 26.38 -24.61
C ARG A 183 -14.97 27.27 -23.72
N THR A 184 -16.00 27.94 -24.28
CA THR A 184 -17.02 28.65 -23.47
C THR A 184 -17.87 27.67 -22.64
N ARG A 185 -17.85 26.37 -22.99
CA ARG A 185 -18.58 25.30 -22.32
C ARG A 185 -17.60 24.28 -21.71
N PRO A 186 -16.98 24.58 -20.58
CA PRO A 186 -16.10 23.61 -19.91
C PRO A 186 -16.88 22.36 -19.51
N VAL A 187 -16.30 21.20 -19.78
CA VAL A 187 -16.91 19.90 -19.51
C VAL A 187 -16.08 19.12 -18.46
N ALA A 188 -16.71 18.19 -17.78
CA ALA A 188 -16.05 17.27 -16.87
C ALA A 188 -15.10 16.32 -17.64
N PRO A 189 -13.78 16.28 -17.29
CA PRO A 189 -12.81 15.47 -18.01
C PRO A 189 -12.89 13.97 -17.69
N PHE A 190 -13.54 13.60 -16.58
CA PHE A 190 -13.78 12.25 -16.10
C PHE A 190 -15.03 12.25 -15.21
N ASN A 191 -15.52 11.06 -14.83
CA ASN A 191 -16.61 10.93 -13.85
C ASN A 191 -16.13 11.50 -12.51
N ALA A 192 -16.79 12.51 -11.99
CA ALA A 192 -16.28 13.27 -10.86
C ALA A 192 -17.36 13.65 -9.84
N ILE A 193 -16.89 13.88 -8.62
CA ILE A 193 -17.62 14.61 -7.59
C ILE A 193 -16.98 15.99 -7.39
N ILE A 194 -17.82 17.00 -7.19
CA ILE A 194 -17.36 18.36 -6.93
C ILE A 194 -17.04 18.53 -5.46
N THR A 195 -15.80 18.84 -5.13
CA THR A 195 -15.39 19.08 -3.73
C THR A 195 -15.44 20.57 -3.35
N THR A 196 -15.23 21.44 -4.33
CA THR A 196 -15.28 22.90 -4.13
C THR A 196 -15.79 23.56 -5.41
N ARG A 197 -16.70 24.53 -5.28
CA ARG A 197 -17.25 25.30 -6.38
C ARG A 197 -16.99 26.79 -6.17
N ASN A 198 -16.39 27.46 -7.16
CA ASN A 198 -16.12 28.91 -7.11
C ASN A 198 -16.90 29.70 -8.17
N ALA A 199 -17.39 29.04 -9.24
CA ALA A 199 -18.15 29.71 -10.27
C ALA A 199 -19.62 29.92 -9.85
N ASN A 200 -20.12 31.15 -10.03
CA ASN A 200 -21.50 31.54 -9.81
C ASN A 200 -22.03 32.30 -11.04
N ILE A 201 -23.34 32.27 -11.29
CA ILE A 201 -23.96 33.03 -12.37
C ILE A 201 -23.64 34.54 -12.17
N GLY A 202 -23.24 35.21 -13.25
CA GLY A 202 -22.82 36.60 -13.23
C GLY A 202 -21.37 36.82 -12.79
N ALA A 203 -20.66 35.82 -12.33
CA ALA A 203 -19.26 35.92 -11.98
C ALA A 203 -18.39 35.99 -13.25
N TRP A 204 -17.37 36.87 -13.23
CA TRP A 204 -16.35 36.90 -14.28
C TRP A 204 -15.25 35.90 -14.02
N MET A 205 -15.07 34.94 -14.92
CA MET A 205 -13.99 33.98 -14.86
C MET A 205 -12.87 34.37 -15.82
N SER A 206 -11.62 34.27 -15.36
CA SER A 206 -10.44 34.65 -16.15
C SER A 206 -9.52 33.46 -16.40
N ALA A 207 -9.13 33.25 -17.65
CA ALA A 207 -8.14 32.25 -18.05
C ALA A 207 -6.75 32.49 -17.44
N PHE A 208 -6.45 33.73 -17.04
CA PHE A 208 -5.17 34.16 -16.49
C PHE A 208 -5.13 34.16 -14.95
N SER A 209 -6.27 33.88 -14.29
CA SER A 209 -6.33 33.83 -12.84
C SER A 209 -5.77 32.50 -12.32
N THR A 210 -4.53 32.52 -11.82
CA THR A 210 -3.86 31.37 -11.27
C THR A 210 -4.45 30.91 -9.90
N GLY A 211 -5.35 31.70 -9.32
CA GLY A 211 -5.83 31.50 -7.94
C GLY A 211 -7.26 30.94 -7.78
N THR A 212 -8.10 31.04 -8.83
CA THR A 212 -9.53 30.71 -8.68
C THR A 212 -10.00 29.74 -9.75
N PRO A 213 -9.89 28.42 -9.53
CA PRO A 213 -10.46 27.44 -10.46
C PRO A 213 -11.99 27.54 -10.48
N LEU A 214 -12.65 27.08 -11.54
CA LEU A 214 -14.10 26.94 -11.62
C LEU A 214 -14.61 26.04 -10.49
N ALA A 215 -13.95 24.90 -10.34
CA ALA A 215 -14.23 23.91 -9.32
C ALA A 215 -13.01 23.00 -9.11
N LYS A 216 -12.99 22.33 -7.96
CA LYS A 216 -12.12 21.17 -7.71
C LYS A 216 -12.95 19.90 -7.91
N LEU A 217 -12.50 19.08 -8.86
CA LEU A 217 -13.13 17.81 -9.22
C LEU A 217 -12.28 16.65 -8.72
N VAL A 218 -12.93 15.62 -8.20
CA VAL A 218 -12.32 14.35 -7.78
C VAL A 218 -12.97 13.21 -8.51
N GLY A 219 -12.17 12.32 -9.10
CA GLY A 219 -12.66 11.15 -9.82
C GLY A 219 -13.42 10.19 -8.91
N THR A 220 -14.55 9.66 -9.41
CA THR A 220 -15.42 8.74 -8.65
C THR A 220 -15.21 7.28 -9.00
N ASP A 221 -14.44 6.96 -10.03
CA ASP A 221 -14.26 5.58 -10.50
C ASP A 221 -13.44 4.75 -9.51
N SER A 222 -12.41 5.33 -8.92
CA SER A 222 -11.60 4.68 -7.87
C SER A 222 -11.01 5.69 -6.89
N PHE A 223 -10.80 5.25 -5.64
CA PHE A 223 -9.98 5.95 -4.65
C PHE A 223 -8.76 5.12 -4.30
N TRP A 224 -7.73 5.80 -3.83
CA TRP A 224 -6.52 5.17 -3.35
C TRP A 224 -6.42 5.27 -1.83
N ILE A 225 -5.82 4.26 -1.23
CA ILE A 225 -5.47 4.28 0.17
C ILE A 225 -3.95 4.20 0.26
N ASN A 226 -3.34 5.24 0.81
CA ASN A 226 -1.93 5.25 1.14
C ASN A 226 -1.73 4.53 2.47
N VAL A 227 -1.09 3.37 2.42
CA VAL A 227 -0.82 2.53 3.59
C VAL A 227 0.66 2.51 3.87
N SER A 228 1.04 2.77 5.12
CA SER A 228 2.44 2.68 5.57
C SER A 228 2.69 1.34 6.24
N ILE A 229 3.68 0.59 5.76
CA ILE A 229 4.07 -0.71 6.29
C ILE A 229 5.57 -0.79 6.55
N PRO A 230 6.04 -1.56 7.55
CA PRO A 230 7.45 -1.83 7.75
C PRO A 230 8.10 -2.48 6.53
N VAL A 231 9.33 -2.07 6.20
CA VAL A 231 10.05 -2.55 4.99
C VAL A 231 10.28 -4.07 5.02
N ASP A 232 10.49 -4.65 6.20
CA ASP A 232 10.66 -6.10 6.40
C ASP A 232 9.40 -6.91 6.04
N LYS A 233 8.23 -6.28 6.02
CA LYS A 233 6.97 -6.91 5.63
C LYS A 233 6.70 -6.88 4.12
N LEU A 234 7.48 -6.12 3.33
CA LEU A 234 7.28 -6.01 1.88
C LEU A 234 7.41 -7.35 1.14
N SER A 235 8.32 -8.21 1.59
CA SER A 235 8.53 -9.54 0.99
C SER A 235 7.32 -10.46 1.11
N TRP A 236 6.41 -10.16 2.03
CA TRP A 236 5.21 -10.95 2.30
C TRP A 236 3.99 -10.51 1.49
N ILE A 237 4.07 -9.39 0.76
CA ILE A 237 2.95 -8.82 0.00
C ILE A 237 3.24 -8.98 -1.49
N LYS A 238 2.22 -9.37 -2.27
CA LYS A 238 2.30 -9.39 -3.73
C LYS A 238 2.14 -7.97 -4.26
N ILE A 239 3.18 -7.46 -4.92
CA ILE A 239 3.22 -6.09 -5.45
C ILE A 239 3.43 -6.16 -6.96
N PRO A 240 2.51 -5.64 -7.77
CA PRO A 240 2.62 -5.67 -9.23
C PRO A 240 3.90 -5.01 -9.74
N GLY A 241 4.58 -5.67 -10.65
CA GLY A 241 5.81 -5.17 -11.28
C GLY A 241 7.07 -5.25 -10.41
N ILE A 242 6.99 -5.79 -9.19
CA ILE A 242 8.14 -6.01 -8.29
C ILE A 242 8.36 -7.50 -8.06
N ASN A 243 7.40 -8.18 -7.43
CA ASN A 243 7.51 -9.59 -7.07
C ASN A 243 6.36 -10.45 -7.61
N ASN A 244 5.34 -9.84 -8.20
CA ASN A 244 4.20 -10.55 -8.79
C ASN A 244 3.60 -9.74 -9.95
N GLN A 245 2.72 -10.39 -10.74
CA GLN A 245 1.93 -9.72 -11.78
C GLN A 245 0.65 -9.09 -11.21
N THR A 246 0.06 -9.70 -10.20
CA THR A 246 -1.16 -9.24 -9.54
C THR A 246 -0.85 -8.76 -8.12
N GLY A 247 -1.56 -7.72 -7.66
CA GLY A 247 -1.44 -7.23 -6.30
C GLY A 247 -2.17 -8.11 -5.28
N SER A 248 -1.71 -8.08 -4.04
CA SER A 248 -2.43 -8.66 -2.91
C SER A 248 -3.82 -8.04 -2.77
N SER A 249 -4.81 -8.85 -2.40
CA SER A 249 -6.11 -8.35 -1.97
C SER A 249 -5.99 -7.63 -0.63
N ALA A 250 -6.85 -6.66 -0.41
CA ALA A 250 -6.90 -5.87 0.80
C ALA A 250 -8.33 -5.78 1.30
N LYS A 251 -8.53 -6.09 2.58
CA LYS A 251 -9.78 -5.88 3.28
C LYS A 251 -9.69 -4.57 4.05
N ILE A 252 -10.57 -3.63 3.73
CA ILE A 252 -10.60 -2.29 4.30
C ILE A 252 -11.76 -2.20 5.29
N THR A 253 -11.47 -1.83 6.53
CA THR A 253 -12.44 -1.68 7.60
C THR A 253 -12.38 -0.26 8.19
N TYR A 254 -13.56 0.27 8.51
CA TYR A 254 -13.72 1.54 9.23
C TYR A 254 -14.78 1.37 10.31
N GLU A 255 -14.40 0.67 11.38
CA GLU A 255 -15.33 0.23 12.45
C GLU A 255 -16.13 1.38 13.04
N ALA A 256 -15.53 2.57 13.18
CA ALA A 256 -16.18 3.73 13.77
C ALA A 256 -17.42 4.20 12.98
N ALA A 257 -17.42 4.03 11.66
CA ALA A 257 -18.53 4.49 10.82
C ALA A 257 -19.36 3.34 10.23
N TRP A 258 -18.74 2.17 9.97
CA TRP A 258 -19.41 1.07 9.28
C TRP A 258 -19.85 -0.08 10.21
N GLY A 259 -19.32 -0.14 11.45
CA GLY A 259 -19.50 -1.28 12.34
C GLY A 259 -18.44 -2.38 12.12
N LYS A 260 -18.48 -3.41 12.98
CA LYS A 260 -17.38 -4.41 13.06
C LYS A 260 -17.32 -5.40 11.91
N GLU A 261 -18.42 -5.69 11.23
CA GLU A 261 -18.48 -6.76 10.21
C GLU A 261 -18.49 -6.23 8.77
N VAL A 262 -18.53 -4.92 8.61
CA VAL A 262 -18.63 -4.30 7.30
C VAL A 262 -17.25 -3.90 6.79
N TYR A 263 -16.94 -4.31 5.58
CA TYR A 263 -15.67 -4.05 4.94
C TYR A 263 -15.83 -3.75 3.45
N ARG A 264 -14.81 -3.11 2.89
CA ARG A 264 -14.62 -2.94 1.44
C ARG A 264 -13.40 -3.74 1.01
N THR A 265 -13.39 -4.15 -0.24
CA THR A 265 -12.23 -4.81 -0.84
C THR A 265 -11.46 -3.83 -1.72
N GLY A 266 -10.16 -3.98 -1.72
CA GLY A 266 -9.24 -3.25 -2.59
C GLY A 266 -8.11 -4.15 -3.05
N THR A 267 -7.25 -3.64 -3.91
CA THR A 267 -6.10 -4.38 -4.44
C THR A 267 -4.85 -3.51 -4.37
N VAL A 268 -3.73 -4.10 -3.97
CA VAL A 268 -2.42 -3.43 -3.99
C VAL A 268 -2.07 -3.10 -5.43
N LYS A 269 -1.90 -1.81 -5.73
CA LYS A 269 -1.62 -1.30 -7.08
C LYS A 269 -0.14 -1.11 -7.32
N ARG A 270 0.55 -0.50 -6.37
CA ARG A 270 1.99 -0.20 -6.47
C ARG A 270 2.63 0.13 -5.14
N LEU A 271 3.94 0.01 -5.10
CA LEU A 271 4.81 0.55 -4.08
C LEU A 271 5.26 1.96 -4.49
N GLN A 272 5.24 2.92 -3.57
CA GLN A 272 5.86 4.22 -3.79
C GLN A 272 7.38 4.13 -3.66
N ALA A 273 8.11 4.91 -4.46
CA ALA A 273 9.57 4.88 -4.46
C ALA A 273 10.21 5.58 -3.24
N GLU A 274 9.41 6.26 -2.43
CA GLU A 274 9.85 7.03 -1.28
C GLU A 274 9.42 6.35 0.02
N LEU A 275 10.37 6.24 0.97
CA LEU A 275 10.06 5.82 2.33
C LEU A 275 9.57 7.00 3.15
N GLU A 276 8.73 6.75 4.13
CA GLU A 276 8.32 7.74 5.10
C GLU A 276 9.53 8.15 5.97
N PRO A 277 9.85 9.45 6.07
CA PRO A 277 11.04 9.90 6.80
C PRO A 277 11.03 9.50 8.28
N GLU A 278 9.84 9.55 8.90
CA GLU A 278 9.61 9.16 10.28
C GLU A 278 9.24 7.68 10.34
N GLY A 279 10.18 6.82 10.75
CA GLY A 279 9.93 5.37 10.92
C GLY A 279 10.35 4.48 9.75
N ARG A 280 10.85 5.02 8.66
CA ARG A 280 11.33 4.26 7.48
C ARG A 280 10.32 3.23 6.96
N MET A 281 9.05 3.63 6.94
CA MET A 281 7.96 2.81 6.47
C MET A 281 7.84 2.90 4.94
N ALA A 282 7.57 1.77 4.30
CA ALA A 282 7.25 1.74 2.88
C ALA A 282 5.79 2.10 2.66
N LYS A 283 5.50 2.91 1.64
CA LYS A 283 4.15 3.33 1.27
C LYS A 283 3.61 2.47 0.13
N LEU A 284 2.49 1.79 0.38
CA LEU A 284 1.73 1.08 -0.62
C LEU A 284 0.48 1.86 -1.03
N ILE A 285 0.17 1.82 -2.31
CA ILE A 285 -1.09 2.31 -2.84
C ILE A 285 -2.03 1.13 -3.06
N ILE A 286 -3.18 1.18 -2.40
CA ILE A 286 -4.28 0.24 -2.59
C ILE A 286 -5.38 0.95 -3.34
N GLU A 287 -5.86 0.36 -4.42
CA GLU A 287 -6.97 0.86 -5.21
C GLU A 287 -8.28 0.23 -4.74
N VAL A 288 -9.29 1.07 -4.55
CA VAL A 288 -10.67 0.67 -4.23
C VAL A 288 -11.57 1.17 -5.34
N ASP A 289 -12.18 0.25 -6.06
CA ASP A 289 -13.12 0.56 -7.13
C ASP A 289 -14.46 1.00 -6.56
N ASP A 290 -15.14 1.91 -7.31
CA ASP A 290 -16.46 2.43 -6.97
C ASP A 290 -16.61 2.83 -5.49
N PRO A 291 -15.73 3.71 -5.00
CA PRO A 291 -15.66 4.06 -3.58
C PRO A 291 -16.96 4.68 -3.04
N LEU A 292 -17.72 5.34 -3.89
CA LEU A 292 -18.98 6.01 -3.55
C LEU A 292 -20.22 5.15 -3.78
N CYS A 293 -20.05 3.86 -4.14
CA CYS A 293 -21.15 2.89 -4.32
C CYS A 293 -22.18 3.31 -5.38
N GLN A 294 -21.69 3.85 -6.50
CA GLN A 294 -22.56 4.29 -7.59
C GLN A 294 -23.07 3.12 -8.44
N LYS A 295 -22.31 2.02 -8.50
CA LYS A 295 -22.70 0.79 -9.21
C LYS A 295 -23.79 0.04 -8.43
N VAL A 296 -24.72 -0.57 -9.15
CA VAL A 296 -25.86 -1.31 -8.56
C VAL A 296 -25.40 -2.40 -7.59
N GLU A 297 -24.29 -3.06 -7.92
CA GLU A 297 -23.71 -4.17 -7.14
C GLU A 297 -23.21 -3.71 -5.76
N ASN A 298 -22.81 -2.44 -5.64
CA ASN A 298 -22.20 -1.89 -4.44
C ASN A 298 -23.13 -1.03 -3.58
N LYS A 299 -24.38 -0.83 -3.99
CA LYS A 299 -25.33 0.08 -3.32
C LYS A 299 -25.59 -0.23 -1.84
N GLN A 300 -25.35 -1.48 -1.42
CA GLN A 300 -25.53 -1.88 -0.02
C GLN A 300 -24.25 -1.69 0.81
N LEU A 301 -23.13 -1.42 0.15
CA LEU A 301 -21.84 -1.19 0.81
C LEU A 301 -21.76 0.27 1.28
N PRO A 302 -21.03 0.55 2.37
CA PRO A 302 -20.85 1.92 2.81
C PRO A 302 -19.90 2.67 1.88
N PRO A 303 -20.16 3.96 1.64
CA PRO A 303 -19.26 4.80 0.85
C PRO A 303 -17.94 5.04 1.59
N LEU A 304 -16.86 5.04 0.82
CA LEU A 304 -15.53 5.37 1.31
C LEU A 304 -15.27 6.86 1.06
N MET A 305 -15.10 7.64 2.13
CA MET A 305 -14.91 9.09 2.03
C MET A 305 -13.44 9.47 1.97
N LEU A 306 -13.13 10.52 1.22
CA LEU A 306 -11.78 11.10 1.15
C LEU A 306 -11.34 11.62 2.52
N GLY A 307 -10.04 11.46 2.83
CA GLY A 307 -9.45 11.91 4.08
C GLY A 307 -9.73 10.99 5.28
N THR A 308 -10.52 9.93 5.12
CA THR A 308 -10.71 8.96 6.21
C THR A 308 -9.44 8.13 6.45
N TYR A 309 -9.22 7.83 7.73
CA TYR A 309 -8.15 6.94 8.17
C TYR A 309 -8.74 5.57 8.47
N VAL A 310 -8.34 4.58 7.68
CA VAL A 310 -8.94 3.24 7.67
C VAL A 310 -7.93 2.17 8.05
N ARG A 311 -8.43 1.06 8.61
CA ARG A 311 -7.62 -0.14 8.81
C ARG A 311 -7.66 -0.97 7.55
N VAL A 312 -6.52 -1.49 7.16
CA VAL A 312 -6.34 -2.35 5.99
C VAL A 312 -5.66 -3.64 6.41
N GLU A 313 -6.27 -4.76 6.09
CA GLU A 313 -5.71 -6.09 6.23
C GLU A 313 -5.32 -6.58 4.83
N LEU A 314 -4.03 -6.76 4.61
CA LEU A 314 -3.45 -7.20 3.34
C LEU A 314 -3.26 -8.71 3.37
N ASP A 315 -3.76 -9.39 2.35
CA ASP A 315 -3.49 -10.79 2.15
C ASP A 315 -2.02 -10.95 1.72
N GLY A 316 -1.23 -11.58 2.56
CA GLY A 316 0.17 -11.89 2.27
C GLY A 316 0.32 -13.16 1.44
N ILE A 317 1.57 -13.61 1.31
CA ILE A 317 1.87 -14.91 0.71
C ILE A 317 1.43 -16.03 1.65
N THR A 318 1.04 -17.17 1.09
CA THR A 318 0.75 -18.37 1.86
C THR A 318 2.07 -19.08 2.19
N LEU A 319 2.30 -19.32 3.47
CA LEU A 319 3.39 -20.17 3.93
C LEU A 319 2.97 -21.64 3.73
N GLU A 320 3.71 -22.36 2.92
CA GLU A 320 3.45 -23.76 2.65
C GLU A 320 4.26 -24.66 3.60
N ASN A 321 3.66 -25.77 4.04
CA ASN A 321 4.33 -26.77 4.88
C ASN A 321 4.99 -26.20 6.14
N VAL A 322 4.31 -25.30 6.82
CA VAL A 322 4.81 -24.71 8.08
C VAL A 322 4.25 -25.44 9.29
N ILE A 323 5.06 -25.46 10.33
CA ILE A 323 4.69 -26.01 11.64
C ILE A 323 4.11 -24.88 12.48
N LYS A 324 2.86 -25.05 12.90
CA LYS A 324 2.18 -24.16 13.84
C LYS A 324 2.43 -24.61 15.27
N LEU A 325 2.93 -23.69 16.10
CA LEU A 325 3.19 -23.91 17.52
C LEU A 325 2.66 -22.74 18.36
N PRO A 326 2.20 -23.01 19.59
CA PRO A 326 1.95 -21.94 20.54
C PRO A 326 3.25 -21.14 20.82
N GLU A 327 3.16 -19.83 20.93
CA GLU A 327 4.32 -18.98 21.26
C GLU A 327 4.99 -19.36 22.58
N THR A 328 4.22 -19.91 23.52
CA THR A 328 4.71 -20.42 24.82
C THR A 328 5.70 -21.57 24.72
N THR A 329 5.83 -22.22 23.55
CA THR A 329 6.83 -23.25 23.29
C THR A 329 8.20 -22.71 22.93
N LEU A 330 8.28 -21.43 22.59
CA LEU A 330 9.51 -20.74 22.29
C LEU A 330 10.10 -20.19 23.59
N HIS A 331 11.28 -20.66 23.95
CA HIS A 331 12.03 -20.23 25.12
C HIS A 331 13.03 -19.12 24.76
N ASP A 332 13.71 -18.58 25.80
CA ASP A 332 14.75 -17.57 25.62
C ASP A 332 15.75 -17.98 24.53
N ASP A 333 16.32 -16.98 23.83
CA ASP A 333 17.23 -17.18 22.70
C ASP A 333 16.64 -17.96 21.51
N GLN A 334 15.30 -17.91 21.31
CA GLN A 334 14.62 -18.60 20.21
C GLN A 334 14.86 -20.12 20.21
N GLN A 335 14.81 -20.74 21.36
CA GLN A 335 15.03 -22.18 21.54
C GLN A 335 13.70 -22.94 21.63
N LEU A 336 13.65 -24.10 20.96
CA LEU A 336 12.62 -25.12 21.15
C LEU A 336 13.22 -26.32 21.87
N TRP A 337 12.42 -26.88 22.75
CA TRP A 337 12.77 -28.10 23.47
C TRP A 337 12.05 -29.30 22.86
N LEU A 338 12.83 -30.30 22.42
CA LEU A 338 12.34 -31.48 21.78
C LEU A 338 12.53 -32.68 22.69
N PHE A 339 11.54 -33.56 22.69
CA PHE A 339 11.64 -34.85 23.30
C PHE A 339 12.17 -35.88 22.31
N THR A 340 13.29 -36.50 22.61
CA THR A 340 13.91 -37.53 21.75
C THR A 340 13.47 -38.95 22.14
N ASP A 341 13.57 -39.89 21.20
CA ASP A 341 13.26 -41.33 21.47
C ASP A 341 14.15 -41.92 22.57
N LYS A 342 15.28 -41.33 22.87
CA LYS A 342 16.18 -41.71 23.97
C LYS A 342 15.72 -41.20 25.34
N GLN A 343 14.51 -40.60 25.43
CA GLN A 343 13.98 -39.96 26.63
C GLN A 343 14.91 -38.82 27.14
N ALA A 344 15.50 -38.07 26.24
CA ALA A 344 16.40 -37.00 26.54
C ALA A 344 15.90 -35.65 25.88
N LEU A 345 16.25 -34.55 26.54
CA LEU A 345 15.99 -33.22 26.07
C LEU A 345 16.95 -32.85 24.92
N ASP A 346 16.40 -32.42 23.79
CA ASP A 346 17.16 -31.79 22.67
C ASP A 346 16.75 -30.35 22.55
N ILE A 347 17.70 -29.42 22.80
CA ILE A 347 17.49 -27.98 22.73
C ILE A 347 17.96 -27.51 21.35
N ARG A 348 17.05 -26.92 20.57
CA ARG A 348 17.37 -26.40 19.22
C ARG A 348 17.04 -24.94 19.09
N SER A 349 17.97 -24.17 18.57
CA SER A 349 17.68 -22.80 18.11
C SER A 349 16.92 -22.86 16.81
N VAL A 350 15.81 -22.13 16.73
CA VAL A 350 14.92 -22.04 15.59
C VAL A 350 14.69 -20.58 15.24
N ARG A 351 14.29 -20.32 13.98
CA ARG A 351 13.90 -18.99 13.54
C ARG A 351 12.47 -19.03 13.04
N PRO A 352 11.51 -18.43 13.75
CA PRO A 352 10.15 -18.32 13.26
C PRO A 352 10.11 -17.56 11.93
N LEU A 353 9.40 -18.09 10.93
CA LEU A 353 9.10 -17.41 9.69
C LEU A 353 8.05 -16.34 9.92
N TRP A 354 7.06 -16.63 10.76
CA TRP A 354 5.96 -15.75 11.08
C TRP A 354 5.52 -15.95 12.53
N ALA A 355 5.06 -14.85 13.14
CA ALA A 355 4.43 -14.90 14.46
C ALA A 355 3.15 -14.06 14.41
N GLU A 356 2.06 -14.61 14.85
CA GLU A 356 0.76 -13.95 14.89
C GLU A 356 -0.07 -14.41 16.08
N GLN A 357 -0.61 -13.45 16.83
CA GLN A 357 -1.36 -13.68 18.07
C GLN A 357 -0.54 -14.50 19.09
N ALA A 358 -1.00 -15.71 19.40
CA ALA A 358 -0.38 -16.62 20.36
C ALA A 358 0.36 -17.79 19.69
N ASN A 359 0.60 -17.73 18.38
CA ASN A 359 1.23 -18.80 17.62
C ASN A 359 2.44 -18.32 16.84
N ILE A 360 3.40 -19.23 16.67
CA ILE A 360 4.57 -19.06 15.80
C ILE A 360 4.50 -20.11 14.68
N TYR A 361 5.06 -19.77 13.55
CA TYR A 361 5.10 -20.60 12.35
C TYR A 361 6.55 -20.81 11.94
N LEU A 362 6.97 -22.07 11.91
CA LEU A 362 8.33 -22.50 11.58
C LEU A 362 8.36 -23.25 10.27
N ASP A 363 9.46 -23.12 9.54
CA ASP A 363 9.71 -23.98 8.40
C ASP A 363 9.85 -25.43 8.87
N ARG A 364 9.15 -26.33 8.17
CA ARG A 364 9.21 -27.78 8.43
C ARG A 364 10.63 -28.33 8.45
N ALA A 365 11.51 -27.78 7.62
CA ALA A 365 12.90 -28.23 7.52
C ALA A 365 13.74 -27.97 8.79
N GLN A 366 13.30 -27.09 9.69
CA GLN A 366 14.02 -26.81 10.93
C GLN A 366 13.88 -27.90 12.00
N LEU A 367 12.88 -28.78 11.86
CA LEU A 367 12.58 -29.83 12.83
C LEU A 367 12.66 -31.23 12.20
N PRO A 368 13.04 -32.27 12.98
CA PRO A 368 13.03 -33.67 12.53
C PRO A 368 11.60 -34.16 12.20
N GLU A 369 11.50 -35.28 11.44
CA GLU A 369 10.20 -35.76 10.96
C GLU A 369 9.18 -36.11 12.07
N ASN A 370 9.58 -36.61 13.16
CA ASN A 370 8.69 -37.00 14.26
C ASN A 370 9.00 -36.21 15.55
N ALA A 371 9.34 -34.93 15.41
CA ALA A 371 9.65 -34.09 16.56
C ALA A 371 8.45 -34.00 17.51
N LYS A 372 8.67 -34.30 18.78
CA LYS A 372 7.71 -34.03 19.87
C LYS A 372 8.19 -32.80 20.62
N ILE A 373 7.36 -31.78 20.71
CA ILE A 373 7.74 -30.48 21.28
C ILE A 373 7.27 -30.39 22.70
N ILE A 374 8.17 -30.00 23.60
CA ILE A 374 7.89 -29.88 25.03
C ILE A 374 7.22 -28.53 25.27
N THR A 375 6.08 -28.51 25.93
CA THR A 375 5.32 -27.30 26.29
C THR A 375 5.45 -26.91 27.76
N SER A 376 5.90 -27.85 28.63
CA SER A 376 6.07 -27.57 30.04
C SER A 376 7.41 -26.92 30.34
N GLY A 377 7.44 -25.98 31.31
CA GLY A 377 8.69 -25.35 31.76
C GLY A 377 9.59 -26.29 32.51
N LEU A 378 10.89 -26.21 32.29
CA LEU A 378 11.95 -26.88 33.05
C LEU A 378 12.75 -25.84 33.82
N ALA A 379 13.02 -26.09 35.11
CA ALA A 379 13.71 -25.12 35.97
C ALA A 379 15.18 -24.88 35.55
N ALA A 380 15.85 -25.91 35.00
CA ALA A 380 17.24 -25.81 34.52
C ALA A 380 17.44 -26.78 33.34
N PRO A 381 17.06 -26.39 32.12
CA PRO A 381 17.20 -27.24 30.96
C PRO A 381 18.67 -27.40 30.56
N VAL A 382 19.11 -28.62 30.35
CA VAL A 382 20.45 -28.93 29.85
C VAL A 382 20.34 -29.93 28.71
N GLN A 383 21.09 -29.67 27.64
CA GLN A 383 21.15 -30.56 26.48
C GLN A 383 21.45 -32.00 26.88
N GLY A 384 20.64 -32.97 26.43
CA GLY A 384 20.81 -34.37 26.73
C GLY A 384 20.28 -34.83 28.10
N MET A 385 19.65 -33.93 28.87
CA MET A 385 19.07 -34.25 30.18
C MET A 385 17.96 -35.29 30.02
N GLY A 386 17.94 -36.32 30.90
CA GLY A 386 16.88 -37.35 30.96
C GLY A 386 15.54 -36.72 31.38
N ILE A 387 14.50 -36.99 30.63
CA ILE A 387 13.12 -36.47 30.85
C ILE A 387 12.11 -37.61 30.63
N ARG A 388 10.92 -37.47 31.23
CA ARG A 388 9.81 -38.43 31.05
C ARG A 388 8.56 -37.69 30.56
N VAL A 389 7.82 -38.35 29.69
CA VAL A 389 6.53 -37.81 29.22
C VAL A 389 5.42 -38.30 30.12
N ASP A 390 4.49 -37.41 30.48
CA ASP A 390 3.25 -37.81 31.18
C ASP A 390 2.30 -38.49 30.17
N ALA A 391 2.19 -39.83 30.28
CA ALA A 391 1.36 -40.61 29.38
C ALA A 391 -0.14 -40.33 29.48
N GLN A 392 -0.59 -39.56 30.48
CA GLN A 392 -2.01 -39.21 30.67
C GLN A 392 -2.45 -37.91 30.02
N LYS A 393 -1.53 -37.10 29.50
CA LYS A 393 -1.82 -35.80 28.86
C LYS A 393 -1.24 -35.72 27.45
N ILE A 394 -1.37 -36.73 26.64
CA ILE A 394 -1.29 -36.54 25.19
C ILE A 394 -2.62 -35.90 24.81
N SER A 395 -2.70 -34.58 25.00
CA SER A 395 -3.93 -33.83 24.75
C SER A 395 -4.22 -33.83 23.26
N SER A 396 -5.16 -34.64 22.86
CA SER A 396 -6.00 -34.42 21.70
C SER A 396 -6.92 -33.24 21.99
N LYS A 397 -6.47 -31.99 21.75
CA LYS A 397 -7.37 -30.90 21.44
C LYS A 397 -7.50 -30.85 19.92
N GLN A 398 -8.53 -31.55 19.44
CA GLN A 398 -9.18 -31.29 18.16
C GLN A 398 -9.81 -29.89 18.16
#